data_49e0b4d95507c9dc83122ee69d255593
#
_entry.id   49e0b4d95507c9dc83122ee69d255593
#
_cell.length_a   1.000
_cell.length_b   1.000
_cell.length_c   1.000
_cell.angle_alpha   90.00
_cell.angle_beta   90.00
_cell.angle_gamma   90.00
#
_symmetry.space_group_name_H-M   'P 1'
#
loop_
_entity.id
_entity.type
_entity.pdbx_description
1 polymer ?
#
loop_
_entity_poly.entity_id
_entity_poly.type
_entity_poly.pdbx_seq_one_letter_code
_entity_poly.pdbx_strand_id
1 'polypeptide(L)'
;ITDTASSAWLHTIFLSLLAFFLFWIICKLFAKFINLDIIDISKFLAGNILKTIVCIALIGFFILSAALIIAHMGNCLSIIYLSNTNVLFIILLFFIGSIFIARYDINVIAKTALIVLWILFIPVMALFIYTGIKFDFTHLTPLLGYGLKETFFDNLTNLYAFSGLIYLFLITPLLKDTTKFKRIGIISVVISSLYLLFTVISLLVTFPFASITEDLLSVYLLAKAISFGPILERVDALYIFLWILSTFSYLSIIFYFLTSTFQKMCNLKNRSCTIYAFASIVLGVTLSIKNVTDLRFYQRIIFSYYFLALFVLLFIILLLAYLKSNKKPIPLK
;
A
#
# COMPACT_ATOMS: atom_id res chain seq x y z
N ILE A 1 7.81 10.97 -8.13
CA ILE A 1 8.89 11.94 -8.39
C ILE A 1 9.20 12.02 -9.86
N THR A 2 9.31 10.91 -10.60
CA THR A 2 9.66 10.90 -12.04
C THR A 2 8.80 11.83 -12.89
N ASP A 3 7.52 11.92 -12.59
CA ASP A 3 6.54 12.64 -13.41
C ASP A 3 6.29 14.09 -12.94
N THR A 4 6.78 14.47 -11.76
CA THR A 4 6.53 15.79 -11.14
C THR A 4 7.79 16.60 -10.88
N ALA A 5 8.97 16.03 -11.08
CA ALA A 5 10.27 16.67 -10.86
C ALA A 5 10.42 17.28 -9.44
N SER A 6 10.90 18.50 -9.36
CA SER A 6 11.09 19.24 -8.10
C SER A 6 9.77 19.55 -7.37
N SER A 7 8.62 19.50 -8.05
CA SER A 7 7.30 19.74 -7.44
C SER A 7 6.68 18.50 -6.77
N ALA A 8 7.39 17.37 -6.69
CA ALA A 8 6.88 16.13 -6.10
C ALA A 8 6.37 16.29 -4.66
N TRP A 9 6.95 17.18 -3.87
CA TRP A 9 6.49 17.48 -2.52
C TRP A 9 5.11 18.19 -2.52
N LEU A 10 4.86 19.13 -3.45
CA LEU A 10 3.53 19.78 -3.62
C LEU A 10 2.50 18.76 -4.10
N HIS A 11 2.87 17.89 -5.04
CA HIS A 11 2.03 16.81 -5.50
C HIS A 11 1.65 15.86 -4.35
N THR A 12 2.61 15.52 -3.48
CA THR A 12 2.36 14.68 -2.29
C THR A 12 1.39 15.34 -1.31
N ILE A 13 1.50 16.65 -1.07
CA ILE A 13 0.53 17.38 -0.25
C ILE A 13 -0.87 17.33 -0.88
N PHE A 14 -0.96 17.57 -2.19
CA PHE A 14 -2.22 17.51 -2.91
C PHE A 14 -2.89 16.15 -2.83
N LEU A 15 -2.13 15.06 -3.07
CA LEU A 15 -2.63 13.69 -2.95
C LEU A 15 -3.05 13.35 -1.51
N SER A 16 -2.33 13.86 -0.52
CA SER A 16 -2.67 13.68 0.89
C SER A 16 -3.99 14.32 1.26
N LEU A 17 -4.23 15.54 0.79
CA LEU A 17 -5.50 16.26 0.97
C LEU A 17 -6.64 15.54 0.23
N LEU A 18 -6.39 15.06 -0.98
CA LEU A 18 -7.36 14.29 -1.74
C LEU A 18 -7.71 12.96 -1.04
N ALA A 19 -6.70 12.23 -0.54
CA ALA A 19 -6.90 10.98 0.21
C ALA A 19 -7.70 11.23 1.49
N PHE A 20 -7.41 12.31 2.21
CA PHE A 20 -8.17 12.71 3.40
C PHE A 20 -9.63 13.04 3.07
N PHE A 21 -9.88 13.77 1.99
CA PHE A 21 -11.22 14.11 1.52
C PHE A 21 -12.01 12.86 1.12
N LEU A 22 -11.40 11.96 0.34
CA LEU A 22 -12.00 10.68 -0.05
C LEU A 22 -12.31 9.82 1.17
N PHE A 23 -11.38 9.72 2.12
CA PHE A 23 -11.60 9.01 3.38
C PHE A 23 -12.80 9.58 4.16
N TRP A 24 -12.88 10.92 4.26
CA TRP A 24 -13.98 11.58 4.96
C TRP A 24 -15.35 11.26 4.34
N ILE A 25 -15.45 11.23 3.00
CA ILE A 25 -16.66 10.82 2.29
C ILE A 25 -16.98 9.35 2.58
N ILE A 26 -15.99 8.47 2.48
CA ILE A 26 -16.14 7.04 2.76
C ILE A 26 -16.70 6.84 4.18
N CYS A 27 -16.16 7.55 5.17
CA CYS A 27 -16.67 7.48 6.55
C CYS A 27 -18.13 7.88 6.67
N LYS A 28 -18.55 8.95 5.99
CA LYS A 28 -19.96 9.39 5.99
C LYS A 28 -20.88 8.34 5.37
N LEU A 29 -20.44 7.73 4.27
CA LEU A 29 -21.23 6.72 3.58
C LEU A 29 -21.34 5.43 4.40
N PHE A 30 -20.23 4.98 5.01
CA PHE A 30 -20.21 3.78 5.87
C PHE A 30 -20.98 3.94 7.18
N ALA A 31 -21.22 5.16 7.66
CA ALA A 31 -21.95 5.41 8.90
C ALA A 31 -23.35 4.76 8.95
N LYS A 32 -23.95 4.48 7.78
CA LYS A 32 -25.25 3.76 7.68
C LYS A 32 -25.09 2.24 7.64
N PHE A 33 -23.90 1.71 7.37
CA PHE A 33 -23.65 0.28 7.15
C PHE A 33 -22.82 -0.30 8.30
N ILE A 34 -23.38 -0.27 9.51
CA ILE A 34 -22.72 -0.76 10.72
C ILE A 34 -22.41 -2.26 10.57
N ASN A 35 -21.15 -2.65 10.82
CA ASN A 35 -20.66 -4.03 10.74
C ASN A 35 -20.76 -4.73 9.35
N LEU A 36 -21.00 -3.97 8.28
CA LEU A 36 -21.02 -4.49 6.93
C LEU A 36 -19.77 -4.02 6.16
N ASP A 37 -19.16 -4.91 5.39
CA ASP A 37 -18.12 -4.53 4.43
C ASP A 37 -18.71 -4.30 3.03
N ILE A 38 -17.87 -3.89 2.10
CA ILE A 38 -18.28 -3.60 0.73
C ILE A 38 -18.86 -4.84 0.01
N ILE A 39 -18.44 -6.05 0.40
CA ILE A 39 -18.93 -7.32 -0.15
C ILE A 39 -20.40 -7.53 0.27
N ASP A 40 -20.71 -7.31 1.55
CA ASP A 40 -22.06 -7.39 2.07
C ASP A 40 -22.95 -6.28 1.48
N ILE A 41 -22.40 -5.07 1.34
CA ILE A 41 -23.07 -3.91 0.74
C ILE A 41 -23.37 -4.14 -0.74
N SER A 42 -22.44 -4.74 -1.49
CA SER A 42 -22.65 -5.08 -2.90
C SER A 42 -23.79 -6.10 -3.07
N LYS A 43 -23.88 -7.09 -2.17
CA LYS A 43 -24.99 -8.04 -2.12
C LYS A 43 -26.32 -7.34 -1.86
N PHE A 44 -26.37 -6.38 -0.94
CA PHE A 44 -27.56 -5.58 -0.67
C PHE A 44 -27.99 -4.74 -1.88
N LEU A 45 -27.04 -4.21 -2.65
CA LEU A 45 -27.31 -3.33 -3.78
C LEU A 45 -27.92 -4.09 -4.97
N ALA A 46 -27.30 -5.17 -5.43
CA ALA A 46 -27.70 -5.88 -6.66
C ALA A 46 -27.59 -7.42 -6.55
N GLY A 47 -27.61 -7.96 -5.33
CA GLY A 47 -27.64 -9.40 -5.10
C GLY A 47 -26.29 -10.10 -5.27
N ASN A 48 -26.35 -11.43 -5.49
CA ASN A 48 -25.16 -12.28 -5.52
C ASN A 48 -24.26 -12.01 -6.73
N ILE A 49 -24.78 -11.55 -7.86
CA ILE A 49 -24.02 -11.28 -9.07
C ILE A 49 -23.00 -10.15 -8.80
N LEU A 50 -23.47 -9.00 -8.28
CA LEU A 50 -22.58 -7.88 -7.96
C LEU A 50 -21.58 -8.25 -6.86
N LYS A 51 -22.03 -9.01 -5.83
CA LYS A 51 -21.14 -9.57 -4.80
C LYS A 51 -19.97 -10.33 -5.44
N THR A 52 -20.26 -11.24 -6.37
CA THR A 52 -19.25 -12.08 -7.02
C THR A 52 -18.28 -11.24 -7.88
N ILE A 53 -18.78 -10.26 -8.63
CA ILE A 53 -17.95 -9.34 -9.44
C ILE A 53 -16.97 -8.57 -8.55
N VAL A 54 -17.46 -8.00 -7.44
CA VAL A 54 -16.62 -7.27 -6.47
C VAL A 54 -15.57 -8.17 -5.84
N CYS A 55 -15.96 -9.40 -5.47
CA CYS A 55 -15.01 -10.36 -4.90
C CYS A 55 -13.91 -10.74 -5.91
N ILE A 56 -14.26 -11.01 -7.17
CA ILE A 56 -13.28 -11.35 -8.23
C ILE A 56 -12.33 -10.18 -8.46
N ALA A 57 -12.83 -8.95 -8.54
CA ALA A 57 -12.00 -7.77 -8.71
C ALA A 57 -11.04 -7.57 -7.52
N LEU A 58 -11.50 -7.72 -6.28
CA LEU A 58 -10.64 -7.64 -5.09
C LEU A 58 -9.60 -8.77 -5.05
N ILE A 59 -9.98 -10.00 -5.34
CA ILE A 59 -9.08 -11.17 -5.38
C ILE A 59 -7.99 -10.94 -6.42
N GLY A 60 -8.35 -10.52 -7.64
CA GLY A 60 -7.40 -10.20 -8.69
C GLY A 60 -6.39 -9.13 -8.25
N PHE A 61 -6.87 -8.04 -7.66
CA PHE A 61 -6.01 -6.97 -7.13
C PHE A 61 -5.03 -7.49 -6.07
N PHE A 62 -5.49 -8.29 -5.11
CA PHE A 62 -4.65 -8.81 -4.04
C PHE A 62 -3.61 -9.83 -4.55
N ILE A 63 -3.96 -10.72 -5.49
CA ILE A 63 -3.02 -11.66 -6.11
C ILE A 63 -1.91 -10.90 -6.83
N LEU A 64 -2.28 -9.96 -7.69
CA LEU A 64 -1.33 -9.19 -8.48
C LEU A 64 -0.45 -8.29 -7.60
N SER A 65 -1.03 -7.65 -6.59
CA SER A 65 -0.26 -6.84 -5.65
C SER A 65 0.75 -7.67 -4.86
N ALA A 66 0.36 -8.84 -4.33
CA ALA A 66 1.26 -9.72 -3.62
C ALA A 66 2.41 -10.20 -4.51
N ALA A 67 2.09 -10.65 -5.73
CA ALA A 67 3.08 -11.13 -6.68
C ALA A 67 4.12 -10.06 -7.05
N LEU A 68 3.66 -8.84 -7.33
CA LEU A 68 4.54 -7.71 -7.67
C LEU A 68 5.43 -7.29 -6.51
N ILE A 69 4.91 -7.30 -5.28
CA ILE A 69 5.70 -6.93 -4.10
C ILE A 69 6.78 -7.97 -3.84
N ILE A 70 6.46 -9.27 -3.94
CA ILE A 70 7.44 -10.34 -3.77
C ILE A 70 8.51 -10.27 -4.87
N ALA A 71 8.11 -10.08 -6.14
CA ALA A 71 9.05 -9.94 -7.26
C ALA A 71 9.95 -8.70 -7.07
N HIS A 72 9.38 -7.57 -6.63
CA HIS A 72 10.13 -6.35 -6.36
C HIS A 72 11.19 -6.56 -5.28
N MET A 73 10.81 -7.13 -4.13
CA MET A 73 11.73 -7.43 -3.05
C MET A 73 12.83 -8.40 -3.46
N GLY A 74 12.47 -9.46 -4.22
CA GLY A 74 13.44 -10.41 -4.74
C GLY A 74 14.51 -9.75 -5.62
N ASN A 75 14.08 -8.93 -6.58
CA ASN A 75 14.99 -8.22 -7.49
C ASN A 75 15.85 -7.18 -6.74
N CYS A 76 15.23 -6.38 -5.87
CA CYS A 76 15.96 -5.35 -5.14
C CYS A 76 17.06 -5.92 -4.23
N LEU A 77 16.74 -6.96 -3.45
CA LEU A 77 17.73 -7.59 -2.57
C LEU A 77 18.83 -8.31 -3.34
N SER A 78 18.52 -8.92 -4.48
CA SER A 78 19.51 -9.52 -5.36
C SER A 78 20.49 -8.48 -5.89
N ILE A 79 20.02 -7.32 -6.31
CA ILE A 79 20.86 -6.25 -6.84
C ILE A 79 21.76 -5.62 -5.76
N ILE A 80 21.24 -5.42 -4.54
CA ILE A 80 21.92 -4.62 -3.52
C ILE A 80 22.87 -5.45 -2.65
N TYR A 81 22.42 -6.61 -2.17
CA TYR A 81 23.15 -7.37 -1.14
C TYR A 81 23.47 -8.80 -1.53
N LEU A 82 22.63 -9.42 -2.33
CA LEU A 82 22.69 -10.85 -2.62
C LEU A 82 22.97 -11.10 -4.10
N SER A 83 23.94 -10.36 -4.68
CA SER A 83 24.29 -10.43 -6.10
C SER A 83 24.72 -11.85 -6.57
N ASN A 84 25.26 -12.65 -5.65
CA ASN A 84 25.66 -14.04 -5.91
C ASN A 84 24.56 -15.07 -5.63
N THR A 85 23.39 -14.62 -5.14
CA THR A 85 22.26 -15.51 -4.80
C THR A 85 21.20 -15.47 -5.89
N ASN A 86 20.72 -16.65 -6.30
CA ASN A 86 19.64 -16.71 -7.26
C ASN A 86 18.38 -16.04 -6.69
N VAL A 87 17.79 -15.10 -7.44
CA VAL A 87 16.58 -14.35 -7.09
C VAL A 87 15.44 -15.27 -6.63
N LEU A 88 15.38 -16.50 -7.18
CA LEU A 88 14.37 -17.48 -6.80
C LEU A 88 14.39 -17.80 -5.30
N PHE A 89 15.58 -17.96 -4.69
CA PHE A 89 15.68 -18.25 -3.25
C PHE A 89 15.16 -17.09 -2.41
N ILE A 90 15.41 -15.87 -2.83
CA ILE A 90 14.92 -14.67 -2.15
C ILE A 90 13.40 -14.58 -2.25
N ILE A 91 12.85 -14.82 -3.44
CA ILE A 91 11.40 -14.88 -3.68
C ILE A 91 10.75 -15.95 -2.78
N LEU A 92 11.32 -17.15 -2.72
CA LEU A 92 10.82 -18.23 -1.87
C LEU A 92 10.85 -17.89 -0.37
N LEU A 93 11.88 -17.17 0.09
CA LEU A 93 11.95 -16.69 1.47
C LEU A 93 10.77 -15.79 1.82
N PHE A 94 10.50 -14.78 0.97
CA PHE A 94 9.36 -13.87 1.16
C PHE A 94 8.03 -14.60 1.07
N PHE A 95 7.91 -15.52 0.16
CA PHE A 95 6.73 -16.32 -0.04
C PHE A 95 6.42 -17.19 1.18
N ILE A 96 7.37 -18.00 1.65
CA ILE A 96 7.18 -18.88 2.81
C ILE A 96 6.90 -18.05 4.07
N GLY A 97 7.69 -17.00 4.32
CA GLY A 97 7.50 -16.14 5.49
C GLY A 97 6.14 -15.46 5.52
N SER A 98 5.65 -14.96 4.37
CA SER A 98 4.35 -14.31 4.31
C SER A 98 3.18 -15.28 4.54
N ILE A 99 3.26 -16.52 4.02
CA ILE A 99 2.26 -17.56 4.29
C ILE A 99 2.24 -17.91 5.77
N PHE A 100 3.42 -18.07 6.38
CA PHE A 100 3.51 -18.42 7.79
C PHE A 100 2.78 -17.39 8.67
N ILE A 101 2.99 -16.10 8.43
CA ILE A 101 2.35 -15.02 9.19
C ILE A 101 0.85 -14.91 8.85
N ALA A 102 0.46 -15.12 7.59
CA ALA A 102 -0.92 -15.01 7.14
C ALA A 102 -1.87 -16.08 7.75
N ARG A 103 -1.33 -17.13 8.36
CA ARG A 103 -2.12 -18.16 9.07
C ARG A 103 -2.71 -17.66 10.37
N TYR A 104 -2.12 -16.62 10.96
CA TYR A 104 -2.61 -16.04 12.20
C TYR A 104 -3.88 -15.21 12.00
N ASP A 105 -4.59 -14.96 13.10
CA ASP A 105 -5.74 -14.08 13.11
C ASP A 105 -5.37 -12.64 12.81
N ILE A 106 -6.33 -11.88 12.25
CA ILE A 106 -6.13 -10.46 11.91
C ILE A 106 -5.68 -9.63 13.12
N ASN A 107 -6.12 -9.97 14.33
CA ASN A 107 -5.70 -9.26 15.54
C ASN A 107 -4.20 -9.41 15.81
N VAL A 108 -3.61 -10.58 15.54
CA VAL A 108 -2.17 -10.83 15.67
C VAL A 108 -1.43 -10.08 14.58
N ILE A 109 -1.86 -10.22 13.33
CA ILE A 109 -1.27 -9.52 12.17
C ILE A 109 -1.29 -8.01 12.38
N ALA A 110 -2.41 -7.44 12.83
CA ALA A 110 -2.54 -6.01 13.09
C ALA A 110 -1.63 -5.51 14.23
N LYS A 111 -1.50 -6.28 15.33
CA LYS A 111 -0.58 -5.93 16.42
C LYS A 111 0.88 -5.97 15.97
N THR A 112 1.26 -6.99 15.21
CA THR A 112 2.61 -7.09 14.65
C THR A 112 2.89 -5.93 13.69
N ALA A 113 1.95 -5.62 12.79
CA ALA A 113 2.08 -4.48 11.88
C ALA A 113 2.21 -3.14 12.62
N LEU A 114 1.51 -2.96 13.74
CA LEU A 114 1.63 -1.76 14.57
C LEU A 114 3.02 -1.63 15.20
N ILE A 115 3.59 -2.72 15.70
CA ILE A 115 4.96 -2.74 16.24
C ILE A 115 5.96 -2.39 15.13
N VAL A 116 5.85 -3.02 13.97
CA VAL A 116 6.71 -2.77 12.81
C VAL A 116 6.59 -1.30 12.36
N LEU A 117 5.39 -0.72 12.37
CA LEU A 117 5.17 0.69 12.02
C LEU A 117 5.98 1.62 12.92
N TRP A 118 5.97 1.42 14.24
CA TRP A 118 6.75 2.26 15.16
C TRP A 118 8.25 2.05 15.01
N ILE A 119 8.68 0.80 14.79
CA ILE A 119 10.09 0.48 14.54
C ILE A 119 10.59 1.14 13.25
N LEU A 120 9.74 1.26 12.22
CA LEU A 120 10.07 1.96 10.97
C LEU A 120 10.02 3.48 11.11
N PHE A 121 9.05 4.00 11.86
CA PHE A 121 8.83 5.42 11.98
C PHE A 121 10.03 6.15 12.60
N ILE A 122 10.64 5.58 13.64
CA ILE A 122 11.78 6.19 14.34
C ILE A 122 12.99 6.37 13.43
N PRO A 123 13.50 5.36 12.70
CA PRO A 123 14.63 5.54 11.80
C PRO A 123 14.35 6.50 10.64
N VAL A 124 13.14 6.49 10.08
CA VAL A 124 12.77 7.42 9.02
C VAL A 124 12.76 8.85 9.52
N MET A 125 12.26 9.09 10.73
CA MET A 125 12.36 10.41 11.37
C MET A 125 13.82 10.81 11.64
N ALA A 126 14.65 9.88 12.09
CA ALA A 126 16.08 10.13 12.28
C ALA A 126 16.79 10.47 10.95
N LEU A 127 16.46 9.76 9.86
CA LEU A 127 16.94 10.07 8.52
C LEU A 127 16.55 11.50 8.11
N PHE A 128 15.30 11.89 8.34
CA PHE A 128 14.81 13.22 8.03
C PHE A 128 15.54 14.31 8.82
N ILE A 129 15.73 14.10 10.13
CA ILE A 129 16.45 15.06 10.98
C ILE A 129 17.93 15.20 10.52
N TYR A 130 18.57 14.09 10.19
CA TYR A 130 19.96 14.11 9.72
C TYR A 130 20.11 14.81 8.36
N THR A 131 19.20 14.54 7.41
CA THR A 131 19.21 15.23 6.12
C THR A 131 18.98 16.72 6.29
N GLY A 132 18.25 17.14 7.32
CA GLY A 132 18.02 18.54 7.67
C GLY A 132 19.27 19.36 7.93
N ILE A 133 20.40 18.72 8.28
CA ILE A 133 21.68 19.37 8.52
C ILE A 133 22.43 19.72 7.20
N LYS A 134 22.09 19.02 6.11
CA LYS A 134 22.75 19.16 4.78
C LYS A 134 21.79 19.67 3.69
N PHE A 135 20.74 20.40 4.05
CA PHE A 135 19.72 20.86 3.12
C PHE A 135 20.26 21.79 2.03
N ASP A 136 20.06 21.40 0.78
CA ASP A 136 20.11 22.30 -0.36
C ASP A 136 18.68 22.57 -0.87
N PHE A 137 18.10 23.67 -0.43
CA PHE A 137 16.76 24.10 -0.85
C PHE A 137 16.67 24.47 -2.32
N THR A 138 17.80 24.65 -3.00
CA THR A 138 17.82 24.94 -4.44
C THR A 138 17.25 23.79 -5.26
N HIS A 139 17.36 22.55 -4.77
CA HIS A 139 16.77 21.36 -5.40
C HIS A 139 15.23 21.33 -5.40
N LEU A 140 14.58 22.14 -4.57
CA LEU A 140 13.13 22.31 -4.57
C LEU A 140 12.61 23.29 -5.62
N THR A 141 13.52 23.92 -6.36
CA THR A 141 13.18 24.86 -7.43
C THR A 141 13.40 24.20 -8.80
N PRO A 142 12.56 24.50 -9.80
CA PRO A 142 11.37 25.37 -9.78
C PRO A 142 10.22 24.75 -8.99
N LEU A 143 9.48 25.56 -8.23
CA LEU A 143 8.41 25.09 -7.33
C LEU A 143 7.31 24.27 -8.02
N LEU A 144 7.00 24.60 -9.27
CA LEU A 144 5.97 23.93 -10.06
C LEU A 144 6.53 22.86 -11.02
N GLY A 145 7.81 22.50 -10.91
CA GLY A 145 8.42 21.46 -11.74
C GLY A 145 8.18 21.68 -13.23
N TYR A 146 7.45 20.77 -13.85
CA TYR A 146 7.07 20.85 -15.27
C TYR A 146 5.82 21.70 -15.55
N GLY A 147 5.11 22.16 -14.53
CA GLY A 147 3.92 22.99 -14.65
C GLY A 147 2.79 22.62 -13.69
N LEU A 148 1.73 23.46 -13.65
CA LEU A 148 0.58 23.25 -12.77
C LEU A 148 -0.21 21.99 -13.13
N LYS A 149 -0.37 21.72 -14.43
CA LYS A 149 -1.15 20.58 -14.91
C LYS A 149 -0.48 19.27 -14.53
N GLU A 150 0.81 19.16 -14.79
CA GLU A 150 1.65 18.01 -14.47
C GLU A 150 1.75 17.79 -12.96
N THR A 151 1.83 18.88 -12.19
CA THR A 151 1.94 18.79 -10.73
C THR A 151 0.65 18.31 -10.07
N PHE A 152 -0.53 18.72 -10.56
CA PHE A 152 -1.79 18.45 -9.83
C PHE A 152 -2.72 17.45 -10.52
N PHE A 153 -2.75 17.38 -11.86
CA PHE A 153 -3.80 16.65 -12.57
C PHE A 153 -3.30 15.43 -13.35
N ASP A 154 -2.20 15.51 -14.07
CA ASP A 154 -1.77 14.43 -14.96
C ASP A 154 -1.30 13.18 -14.19
N ASN A 155 -0.92 13.34 -12.91
CA ASN A 155 -0.37 12.29 -12.07
C ASN A 155 -1.32 11.82 -10.94
N LEU A 156 -2.63 11.99 -11.11
CA LEU A 156 -3.65 11.49 -10.16
C LEU A 156 -3.55 9.98 -9.92
N THR A 157 -3.00 9.23 -10.88
CA THR A 157 -2.73 7.80 -10.73
C THR A 157 -1.80 7.48 -9.58
N ASN A 158 -0.96 8.44 -9.13
CA ASN A 158 -0.09 8.29 -7.96
C ASN A 158 -0.87 8.22 -6.64
N LEU A 159 -2.19 8.36 -6.66
CA LEU A 159 -3.07 8.09 -5.51
C LEU A 159 -2.89 6.66 -4.98
N TYR A 160 -2.29 5.74 -5.77
CA TYR A 160 -1.95 4.40 -5.29
C TYR A 160 -1.01 4.42 -4.07
N ALA A 161 -0.26 5.49 -3.82
CA ALA A 161 0.51 5.66 -2.59
C ALA A 161 -0.38 5.55 -1.33
N PHE A 162 -1.67 5.84 -1.49
CA PHE A 162 -2.72 5.64 -0.49
C PHE A 162 -3.55 4.36 -0.75
N SER A 163 -2.97 3.31 -1.34
CA SER A 163 -3.66 2.03 -1.62
C SER A 163 -4.29 1.39 -0.37
N GLY A 164 -3.81 1.76 0.80
CA GLY A 164 -4.45 1.45 2.09
C GLY A 164 -5.93 1.81 2.17
N LEU A 165 -6.41 2.78 1.38
CA LEU A 165 -7.83 3.14 1.30
C LEU A 165 -8.73 1.98 0.83
N ILE A 166 -8.23 1.02 0.04
CA ILE A 166 -9.00 -0.17 -0.36
C ILE A 166 -9.35 -1.03 0.86
N TYR A 167 -8.44 -1.17 1.82
CA TYR A 167 -8.69 -1.98 3.02
C TYR A 167 -9.80 -1.39 3.89
N LEU A 168 -10.02 -0.07 3.83
CA LEU A 168 -11.10 0.59 4.57
C LEU A 168 -12.49 0.06 4.18
N PHE A 169 -12.66 -0.37 2.92
CA PHE A 169 -13.90 -0.97 2.46
C PHE A 169 -14.16 -2.36 3.03
N LEU A 170 -13.13 -3.01 3.59
CA LEU A 170 -13.20 -4.39 4.11
C LEU A 170 -13.10 -4.47 5.64
N ILE A 171 -12.57 -3.44 6.30
CA ILE A 171 -12.19 -3.51 7.72
C ILE A 171 -13.37 -3.32 8.67
N THR A 172 -14.48 -2.73 8.22
CA THR A 172 -15.62 -2.35 9.07
C THR A 172 -16.13 -3.49 9.97
N PRO A 173 -16.34 -4.75 9.48
CA PRO A 173 -16.81 -5.84 10.34
C PRO A 173 -15.74 -6.37 11.32
N LEU A 174 -14.48 -5.99 11.14
CA LEU A 174 -13.37 -6.41 11.99
C LEU A 174 -13.17 -5.48 13.20
N LEU A 175 -13.81 -4.32 13.18
CA LEU A 175 -13.72 -3.35 14.26
C LEU A 175 -14.67 -3.72 15.39
N LYS A 176 -14.14 -3.76 16.63
CA LYS A 176 -14.95 -3.98 17.84
C LYS A 176 -15.93 -2.82 18.11
N ASP A 177 -15.55 -1.62 17.68
CA ASP A 177 -16.28 -0.39 17.90
C ASP A 177 -16.22 0.47 16.63
N THR A 178 -17.32 0.50 15.91
CA THR A 178 -17.46 1.25 14.65
C THR A 178 -17.42 2.76 14.84
N THR A 179 -17.70 3.25 16.04
CA THR A 179 -17.64 4.70 16.33
C THR A 179 -16.18 5.20 16.22
N LYS A 180 -15.21 4.32 16.46
CA LYS A 180 -13.77 4.63 16.35
C LYS A 180 -13.26 4.61 14.92
N PHE A 181 -14.02 4.09 13.95
CA PHE A 181 -13.59 3.96 12.54
C PHE A 181 -13.09 5.30 11.99
N LYS A 182 -13.88 6.36 12.17
CA LYS A 182 -13.51 7.70 11.72
C LYS A 182 -12.20 8.19 12.34
N ARG A 183 -12.06 8.04 13.67
CA ARG A 183 -10.86 8.51 14.39
C ARG A 183 -9.61 7.73 13.97
N ILE A 184 -9.71 6.40 13.90
CA ILE A 184 -8.60 5.52 13.51
C ILE A 184 -8.16 5.84 12.08
N GLY A 185 -9.10 5.97 11.16
CA GLY A 185 -8.76 6.25 9.77
C GLY A 185 -8.18 7.65 9.56
N ILE A 186 -8.66 8.69 10.25
CA ILE A 186 -8.05 10.02 10.21
C ILE A 186 -6.60 9.94 10.67
N ILE A 187 -6.33 9.30 11.81
CA ILE A 187 -4.97 9.14 12.33
C ILE A 187 -4.09 8.38 11.32
N SER A 188 -4.60 7.30 10.71
CA SER A 188 -3.86 6.51 9.72
C SER A 188 -3.52 7.34 8.47
N VAL A 189 -4.47 8.09 7.92
CA VAL A 189 -4.23 8.94 6.74
C VAL A 189 -3.21 10.05 7.06
N VAL A 190 -3.32 10.69 8.23
CA VAL A 190 -2.38 11.74 8.64
C VAL A 190 -0.98 11.18 8.81
N ILE A 191 -0.80 10.04 9.52
CA ILE A 191 0.51 9.42 9.70
C ILE A 191 1.12 9.02 8.35
N SER A 192 0.34 8.39 7.46
CA SER A 192 0.81 8.02 6.13
C SER A 192 1.19 9.23 5.29
N SER A 193 0.42 10.30 5.37
CA SER A 193 0.70 11.54 4.64
C SER A 193 1.99 12.21 5.12
N LEU A 194 2.19 12.28 6.43
CA LEU A 194 3.43 12.81 7.01
C LEU A 194 4.64 11.95 6.62
N TYR A 195 4.51 10.63 6.70
CA TYR A 195 5.57 9.71 6.31
C TYR A 195 5.99 9.90 4.84
N LEU A 196 5.02 9.94 3.93
CA LEU A 196 5.28 10.16 2.50
C LEU A 196 5.90 11.53 2.23
N LEU A 197 5.36 12.59 2.85
CA LEU A 197 5.85 13.95 2.67
C LEU A 197 7.30 14.09 3.14
N PHE A 198 7.60 13.58 4.34
CA PHE A 198 8.97 13.61 4.87
C PHE A 198 9.94 12.81 3.99
N THR A 199 9.53 11.64 3.51
CA THR A 199 10.36 10.84 2.61
C THR A 199 10.66 11.57 1.30
N VAL A 200 9.64 12.16 0.68
CA VAL A 200 9.80 12.89 -0.60
C VAL A 200 10.67 14.13 -0.42
N ILE A 201 10.45 14.92 0.63
CA ILE A 201 11.27 16.10 0.90
C ILE A 201 12.72 15.69 1.16
N SER A 202 12.97 14.67 2.00
CA SER A 202 14.33 14.20 2.29
C SER A 202 15.07 13.77 1.03
N LEU A 203 14.40 13.09 0.11
CA LEU A 203 14.99 12.68 -1.17
C LEU A 203 15.34 13.88 -2.06
N LEU A 204 14.38 14.81 -2.25
CA LEU A 204 14.57 15.97 -3.13
C LEU A 204 15.66 16.91 -2.65
N VAL A 205 15.79 17.07 -1.33
CA VAL A 205 16.77 17.99 -0.73
C VAL A 205 18.18 17.39 -0.70
N THR A 206 18.28 16.05 -0.64
CA THR A 206 19.56 15.36 -0.59
C THR A 206 20.16 15.12 -1.98
N PHE A 207 19.31 14.83 -2.98
CA PHE A 207 19.76 14.45 -4.31
C PHE A 207 19.16 15.34 -5.39
N PRO A 208 19.92 15.69 -6.44
CA PRO A 208 19.35 16.28 -7.63
C PRO A 208 18.26 15.38 -8.22
N PHE A 209 17.18 15.97 -8.70
CA PHE A 209 16.03 15.25 -9.26
C PHE A 209 16.43 14.18 -10.30
N ALA A 210 17.35 14.49 -11.20
CA ALA A 210 17.78 13.57 -12.25
C ALA A 210 18.33 12.24 -11.70
N SER A 211 19.09 12.27 -10.60
CA SER A 211 19.68 11.07 -10.01
C SER A 211 18.64 10.19 -9.29
N ILE A 212 17.55 10.77 -8.79
CA ILE A 212 16.50 10.01 -8.08
C ILE A 212 15.69 9.15 -9.07
N THR A 213 15.54 9.59 -10.31
CA THR A 213 14.66 8.93 -11.30
C THR A 213 15.23 7.63 -11.86
N GLU A 214 16.54 7.45 -11.80
CA GLU A 214 17.23 6.28 -12.37
C GLU A 214 17.22 5.06 -11.42
N ASP A 215 17.07 5.28 -10.11
CA ASP A 215 17.24 4.24 -9.12
C ASP A 215 15.94 3.51 -8.71
N LEU A 216 16.05 2.18 -8.62
CA LEU A 216 14.99 1.30 -8.12
C LEU A 216 14.63 1.54 -6.65
N LEU A 217 15.54 2.13 -5.88
CA LEU A 217 15.48 2.21 -4.43
C LEU A 217 15.97 3.55 -3.89
N SER A 218 15.32 4.63 -4.30
CA SER A 218 15.70 5.99 -3.90
C SER A 218 15.85 6.18 -2.38
N VAL A 219 15.00 5.55 -1.57
CA VAL A 219 15.07 5.65 -0.09
C VAL A 219 16.28 4.86 0.47
N TYR A 220 16.69 3.78 -0.18
CA TYR A 220 17.92 3.07 0.17
C TYR A 220 19.16 3.93 -0.07
N LEU A 221 19.20 4.67 -1.18
CA LEU A 221 20.28 5.62 -1.46
C LEU A 221 20.36 6.70 -0.38
N LEU A 222 19.22 7.18 0.10
CA LEU A 222 19.19 8.12 1.21
C LEU A 222 19.82 7.52 2.47
N ALA A 223 19.47 6.27 2.81
CA ALA A 223 20.05 5.57 3.94
C ALA A 223 21.56 5.32 3.78
N LYS A 224 22.01 5.03 2.55
CA LYS A 224 23.44 4.84 2.21
C LYS A 224 24.25 6.13 2.25
N ALA A 225 23.64 7.27 1.96
CA ALA A 225 24.29 8.58 2.00
C ALA A 225 24.57 9.08 3.43
N ILE A 226 24.04 8.39 4.44
CA ILE A 226 24.17 8.77 5.84
C ILE A 226 25.23 7.92 6.52
N SER A 227 26.20 8.58 7.15
CA SER A 227 27.18 7.95 8.03
C SER A 227 27.24 8.69 9.36
N PHE A 228 27.05 7.97 10.45
CA PHE A 228 27.19 8.51 11.81
C PHE A 228 28.59 8.24 12.39
N GLY A 229 29.64 8.35 11.58
CA GLY A 229 31.01 8.05 11.97
C GLY A 229 31.29 6.54 12.08
N PRO A 230 32.45 6.15 12.65
CA PRO A 230 32.93 4.76 12.63
C PRO A 230 32.05 3.75 13.39
N ILE A 231 31.10 4.22 14.24
CA ILE A 231 30.26 3.33 15.03
C ILE A 231 28.99 2.90 14.26
N LEU A 232 28.49 3.71 13.34
CA LEU A 232 27.27 3.49 12.55
C LEU A 232 27.50 3.82 11.08
N GLU A 233 28.44 3.13 10.45
CA GLU A 233 28.77 3.31 9.03
C GLU A 233 27.71 2.71 8.10
N ARG A 234 26.93 1.70 8.59
CA ARG A 234 26.01 0.92 7.76
C ARG A 234 24.55 1.09 8.17
N VAL A 235 24.07 2.32 8.09
CA VAL A 235 22.65 2.65 8.30
C VAL A 235 21.76 2.00 7.23
N ASP A 236 22.31 1.81 6.04
CA ASP A 236 21.66 1.12 4.93
C ASP A 236 21.23 -0.31 5.26
N ALA A 237 22.04 -1.08 6.00
CA ALA A 237 21.72 -2.44 6.39
C ALA A 237 20.53 -2.48 7.38
N LEU A 238 20.50 -1.54 8.34
CA LEU A 238 19.38 -1.39 9.26
C LEU A 238 18.08 -1.06 8.49
N TYR A 239 18.16 -0.11 7.54
CA TYR A 239 17.02 0.26 6.70
C TYR A 239 16.45 -0.94 5.95
N ILE A 240 17.29 -1.76 5.32
CA ILE A 240 16.82 -2.94 4.58
C ILE A 240 16.19 -3.98 5.50
N PHE A 241 16.77 -4.23 6.66
CA PHE A 241 16.15 -5.14 7.63
C PHE A 241 14.73 -4.69 8.01
N LEU A 242 14.55 -3.40 8.28
CA LEU A 242 13.25 -2.83 8.59
C LEU A 242 12.27 -2.88 7.40
N TRP A 243 12.78 -2.67 6.19
CA TRP A 243 11.99 -2.77 4.97
C TRP A 243 11.51 -4.21 4.71
N ILE A 244 12.35 -5.20 4.96
CA ILE A 244 11.97 -6.63 4.92
C ILE A 244 10.84 -6.92 5.91
N LEU A 245 10.96 -6.46 7.16
CA LEU A 245 9.92 -6.66 8.19
C LEU A 245 8.58 -6.01 7.78
N SER A 246 8.62 -4.81 7.23
CA SER A 246 7.41 -4.12 6.76
C SER A 246 6.75 -4.86 5.61
N THR A 247 7.56 -5.40 4.70
CA THR A 247 7.07 -6.18 3.56
C THR A 247 6.37 -7.46 4.01
N PHE A 248 6.93 -8.19 4.97
CA PHE A 248 6.25 -9.36 5.55
C PHE A 248 4.92 -9.00 6.19
N SER A 249 4.87 -7.90 6.95
CA SER A 249 3.64 -7.42 7.58
C SER A 249 2.58 -7.06 6.54
N TYR A 250 2.98 -6.37 5.48
CA TYR A 250 2.08 -5.96 4.41
C TYR A 250 1.56 -7.15 3.58
N LEU A 251 2.43 -8.08 3.19
CA LEU A 251 2.04 -9.30 2.50
C LEU A 251 1.06 -10.15 3.33
N SER A 252 1.27 -10.23 4.64
CA SER A 252 0.37 -10.95 5.54
C SER A 252 -1.04 -10.37 5.54
N ILE A 253 -1.16 -9.05 5.51
CA ILE A 253 -2.43 -8.34 5.40
C ILE A 253 -3.09 -8.64 4.04
N ILE A 254 -2.33 -8.60 2.95
CA ILE A 254 -2.84 -8.93 1.61
C ILE A 254 -3.39 -10.35 1.59
N PHE A 255 -2.62 -11.35 2.03
CA PHE A 255 -3.06 -12.74 2.07
C PHE A 255 -4.28 -12.95 2.98
N TYR A 256 -4.35 -12.22 4.09
CA TYR A 256 -5.53 -12.26 4.95
C TYR A 256 -6.78 -11.79 4.21
N PHE A 257 -6.76 -10.62 3.58
CA PHE A 257 -7.92 -10.09 2.87
C PHE A 257 -8.24 -10.87 1.60
N LEU A 258 -7.24 -11.38 0.89
CA LEU A 258 -7.39 -12.28 -0.25
C LEU A 258 -8.22 -13.51 0.13
N THR A 259 -7.79 -14.23 1.16
CA THR A 259 -8.47 -15.46 1.61
C THR A 259 -9.82 -15.18 2.24
N SER A 260 -9.97 -14.08 3.00
CA SER A 260 -11.25 -13.68 3.60
C SER A 260 -12.29 -13.27 2.54
N THR A 261 -11.86 -12.60 1.47
CA THR A 261 -12.72 -12.24 0.34
C THR A 261 -13.23 -13.48 -0.37
N PHE A 262 -12.36 -14.46 -0.63
CA PHE A 262 -12.74 -15.72 -1.24
C PHE A 262 -13.68 -16.55 -0.35
N GLN A 263 -13.40 -16.61 0.96
CA GLN A 263 -14.31 -17.25 1.91
C GLN A 263 -15.72 -16.66 1.86
N LYS A 264 -15.84 -15.34 1.85
CA LYS A 264 -17.12 -14.64 1.74
C LYS A 264 -17.80 -14.89 0.39
N MET A 265 -17.02 -15.00 -0.70
CA MET A 265 -17.54 -15.31 -2.02
C MET A 265 -18.18 -16.68 -2.07
N CYS A 266 -17.48 -17.71 -1.58
CA CYS A 266 -17.88 -19.12 -1.63
C CYS A 266 -18.62 -19.62 -0.38
N ASN A 267 -18.82 -18.77 0.64
CA ASN A 267 -19.41 -19.13 1.93
C ASN A 267 -18.68 -20.29 2.64
N LEU A 268 -17.33 -20.32 2.58
CA LEU A 268 -16.52 -21.37 3.19
C LEU A 268 -16.32 -21.14 4.69
N LYS A 269 -16.25 -22.23 5.48
CA LYS A 269 -16.04 -22.16 6.92
C LYS A 269 -14.55 -22.05 7.31
N ASN A 270 -13.65 -22.69 6.55
CA ASN A 270 -12.24 -22.77 6.87
C ASN A 270 -11.36 -21.96 5.91
N ARG A 271 -10.49 -21.10 6.47
CA ARG A 271 -9.55 -20.27 5.71
C ARG A 271 -8.23 -21.00 5.40
N SER A 272 -7.83 -21.97 6.22
CA SER A 272 -6.48 -22.56 6.16
C SER A 272 -6.14 -23.21 4.81
N CYS A 273 -7.06 -23.96 4.21
CA CYS A 273 -6.82 -24.58 2.90
C CYS A 273 -6.72 -23.58 1.76
N THR A 274 -7.46 -22.48 1.85
CA THR A 274 -7.48 -21.46 0.79
C THR A 274 -6.19 -20.65 0.74
N ILE A 275 -5.48 -20.50 1.87
CA ILE A 275 -4.19 -19.80 1.93
C ILE A 275 -3.17 -20.47 1.00
N TYR A 276 -3.03 -21.81 1.06
CA TYR A 276 -2.07 -22.54 0.23
C TYR A 276 -2.41 -22.49 -1.26
N ALA A 277 -3.70 -22.60 -1.60
CA ALA A 277 -4.14 -22.50 -3.00
C ALA A 277 -3.81 -21.13 -3.60
N PHE A 278 -4.14 -20.04 -2.88
CA PHE A 278 -3.80 -18.71 -3.36
C PHE A 278 -2.31 -18.43 -3.34
N ALA A 279 -1.59 -18.97 -2.37
CA ALA A 279 -0.15 -18.88 -2.32
C ALA A 279 0.49 -19.48 -3.58
N SER A 280 0.04 -20.67 -4.02
CA SER A 280 0.53 -21.29 -5.27
C SER A 280 0.26 -20.41 -6.50
N ILE A 281 -0.93 -19.79 -6.58
CA ILE A 281 -1.28 -18.87 -7.66
C ILE A 281 -0.37 -17.63 -7.63
N VAL A 282 -0.20 -17.02 -6.46
CA VAL A 282 0.69 -15.85 -6.29
C VAL A 282 2.11 -16.18 -6.69
N LEU A 283 2.62 -17.35 -6.30
CA LEU A 283 3.96 -17.80 -6.69
C LEU A 283 4.08 -17.96 -8.20
N GLY A 284 3.10 -18.61 -8.85
CA GLY A 284 3.07 -18.76 -10.31
C GLY A 284 3.11 -17.41 -11.03
N VAL A 285 2.30 -16.45 -10.58
CA VAL A 285 2.31 -15.09 -11.13
C VAL A 285 3.64 -14.38 -10.86
N THR A 286 4.21 -14.52 -9.66
CA THR A 286 5.52 -13.92 -9.33
C THR A 286 6.61 -14.43 -10.26
N LEU A 287 6.67 -15.74 -10.51
CA LEU A 287 7.68 -16.37 -11.35
C LEU A 287 7.48 -16.10 -12.86
N SER A 288 6.32 -15.65 -13.28
CA SER A 288 6.07 -15.22 -14.65
C SER A 288 6.73 -13.89 -15.01
N ILE A 289 7.11 -13.08 -13.99
CA ILE A 289 7.77 -11.79 -14.16
C ILE A 289 9.28 -12.03 -14.31
N LYS A 290 9.78 -11.95 -15.53
CA LYS A 290 11.16 -12.38 -15.84
C LYS A 290 12.20 -11.28 -15.62
N ASN A 291 11.83 -10.02 -15.88
CA ASN A 291 12.76 -8.90 -15.97
C ASN A 291 12.30 -7.71 -15.10
N VAL A 292 13.25 -6.89 -14.68
CA VAL A 292 12.97 -5.64 -13.93
C VAL A 292 12.12 -4.67 -14.77
N THR A 293 12.30 -4.63 -16.08
CA THR A 293 11.51 -3.79 -16.98
C THR A 293 10.03 -4.22 -17.00
N ASP A 294 9.77 -5.54 -17.11
CA ASP A 294 8.41 -6.10 -17.04
C ASP A 294 7.79 -5.81 -15.68
N LEU A 295 8.58 -5.95 -14.60
CA LEU A 295 8.14 -5.64 -13.25
C LEU A 295 7.67 -4.18 -13.12
N ARG A 296 8.45 -3.21 -13.60
CA ARG A 296 8.07 -1.79 -13.58
C ARG A 296 6.81 -1.52 -14.39
N PHE A 297 6.69 -2.15 -15.56
CA PHE A 297 5.52 -2.02 -16.42
C PHE A 297 4.25 -2.54 -15.73
N TYR A 298 4.29 -3.75 -15.16
CA TYR A 298 3.16 -4.33 -14.43
C TYR A 298 2.84 -3.54 -13.15
N GLN A 299 3.85 -3.06 -12.43
CA GLN A 299 3.63 -2.20 -11.27
C GLN A 299 2.86 -0.93 -11.64
N ARG A 300 3.24 -0.27 -12.74
CA ARG A 300 2.53 0.93 -13.23
C ARG A 300 1.08 0.60 -13.59
N ILE A 301 0.82 -0.50 -14.31
CA ILE A 301 -0.55 -0.87 -14.68
C ILE A 301 -1.39 -1.19 -13.45
N ILE A 302 -0.88 -2.02 -12.54
CA ILE A 302 -1.68 -2.56 -11.43
C ILE A 302 -1.85 -1.51 -10.33
N PHE A 303 -0.78 -0.85 -9.92
CA PHE A 303 -0.87 0.12 -8.84
C PHE A 303 -1.44 1.47 -9.28
N SER A 304 -1.30 1.88 -10.54
CA SER A 304 -1.91 3.12 -11.00
C SER A 304 -3.32 2.90 -11.55
N TYR A 305 -3.46 2.11 -12.60
CA TYR A 305 -4.75 2.00 -13.30
C TYR A 305 -5.72 1.03 -12.67
N TYR A 306 -5.26 -0.18 -12.29
CA TYR A 306 -6.15 -1.16 -11.69
C TYR A 306 -6.62 -0.73 -10.29
N PHE A 307 -5.70 -0.20 -9.48
CA PHE A 307 -6.06 0.39 -8.19
C PHE A 307 -7.13 1.47 -8.33
N LEU A 308 -6.92 2.44 -9.24
CA LEU A 308 -7.85 3.54 -9.43
C LEU A 308 -9.22 3.04 -9.91
N ALA A 309 -9.26 2.14 -10.90
CA ALA A 309 -10.50 1.55 -11.40
C ALA A 309 -11.25 0.79 -10.30
N LEU A 310 -10.52 -0.02 -9.51
CA LEU A 310 -11.10 -0.75 -8.38
C LEU A 310 -11.63 0.21 -7.31
N PHE A 311 -10.85 1.23 -6.94
CA PHE A 311 -11.26 2.21 -5.95
C PHE A 311 -12.53 2.94 -6.37
N VAL A 312 -12.60 3.41 -7.61
CA VAL A 312 -13.78 4.08 -8.18
C VAL A 312 -14.99 3.13 -8.20
N LEU A 313 -14.79 1.87 -8.60
CA LEU A 313 -15.85 0.86 -8.57
C LEU A 313 -16.44 0.68 -7.17
N LEU A 314 -15.58 0.47 -6.16
CA LEU A 314 -16.00 0.29 -4.78
C LEU A 314 -16.70 1.53 -4.22
N PHE A 315 -16.19 2.71 -4.56
CA PHE A 315 -16.76 3.99 -4.16
C PHE A 315 -18.16 4.21 -4.76
N ILE A 316 -18.35 3.92 -6.06
CA ILE A 316 -19.65 4.00 -6.72
C ILE A 316 -20.65 3.03 -6.09
N ILE A 317 -20.24 1.79 -5.82
CA ILE A 317 -21.09 0.79 -5.15
C ILE A 317 -21.56 1.30 -3.78
N LEU A 318 -20.64 1.83 -2.99
CA LEU A 318 -20.95 2.38 -1.67
C LEU A 318 -21.92 3.58 -1.77
N LEU A 319 -21.71 4.48 -2.72
CA LEU A 319 -22.57 5.64 -2.96
C LEU A 319 -23.99 5.20 -3.38
N LEU A 320 -24.09 4.30 -4.35
CA LEU A 320 -25.40 3.79 -4.81
C LEU A 320 -26.15 3.03 -3.71
N ALA A 321 -25.43 2.24 -2.91
CA ALA A 321 -26.02 1.55 -1.76
C ALA A 321 -26.50 2.54 -0.70
N TYR A 322 -25.76 3.61 -0.44
CA TYR A 322 -26.17 4.69 0.46
C TYR A 322 -27.47 5.36 -0.01
N LEU A 323 -27.60 5.67 -1.30
CA LEU A 323 -28.81 6.23 -1.88
C LEU A 323 -30.01 5.26 -1.80
N LYS A 324 -29.77 3.96 -2.02
CA LYS A 324 -30.77 2.91 -1.90
C LYS A 324 -31.23 2.71 -0.45
N SER A 325 -30.33 2.82 0.52
CA SER A 325 -30.65 2.65 1.95
C SER A 325 -31.59 3.72 2.49
N ASN A 326 -31.69 4.88 1.83
CA ASN A 326 -32.69 5.90 2.15
C ASN A 326 -34.13 5.48 1.77
N LYS A 327 -34.26 4.50 0.85
CA LYS A 327 -35.55 4.03 0.33
C LYS A 327 -35.96 2.66 0.87
N LYS A 328 -35.01 1.84 1.33
CA LYS A 328 -35.27 0.47 1.85
C LYS A 328 -34.44 0.21 3.10
N PRO A 329 -34.99 -0.42 4.15
CA PRO A 329 -34.23 -0.76 5.34
C PRO A 329 -33.11 -1.75 5.01
N ILE A 330 -31.97 -1.57 5.69
CA ILE A 330 -30.81 -2.45 5.56
C ILE A 330 -31.13 -3.75 6.30
N PRO A 331 -30.95 -4.94 5.71
CA PRO A 331 -31.11 -6.19 6.42
C PRO A 331 -30.09 -6.26 7.56
N LEU A 332 -30.56 -6.20 8.79
CA LEU A 332 -29.73 -6.46 9.98
C LEU A 332 -29.32 -7.95 9.93
N LYS A 333 -27.99 -8.20 10.10
CA LYS A 333 -27.45 -9.55 10.29
C LYS A 333 -27.70 -10.03 11.68
#